data_845b4e7b3dcfdbf1dc34fe0ff1a81ac2
#
_entry.id   845b4e7b3dcfdbf1dc34fe0ff1a81ac2
#
_cell.length_a   1.000
_cell.length_b   1.000
_cell.length_c   1.000
_cell.angle_alpha   90.00
_cell.angle_beta   90.00
_cell.angle_gamma   90.00
#
_symmetry.space_group_name_H-M   'P 1'
#
loop_
_entity.id
_entity.type
_entity.pdbx_description
1 polymer ?
#
loop_
_entity_poly.entity_id
_entity_poly.type
_entity_poly.pdbx_seq_one_letter_code
_entity_poly.pdbx_strand_id
1 'polypeptide(L)'
;MYFHRQKIDKDRRGRWLANYECSAYTGRRDVRCTAHRTRFELVEEKVLRALQLHIQAALDYELLISKLNESNADRQIRKELDKSVQSVTLKLRAVSQKRTRLYEDYADGILSDEEYAYAKSSFDERWEALNRRLDELTARRNQYCETMSGENRWIRQMKSVEVTDTLTQAIVDAAIETVYIHENKAVEIVFKYHDIFRQTERYLSELGVKESGTE
;
A
#
# COMPACT_ATOMS: atom_id res chain seq x y z
N MET A 1 -19.96 6.20 2.61
CA MET A 1 -19.17 7.31 3.17
C MET A 1 -20.15 8.24 3.87
N TYR A 2 -20.14 8.34 5.19
CA TYR A 2 -21.06 9.19 5.95
C TYR A 2 -20.30 10.38 6.47
N PHE A 3 -20.73 11.59 6.07
CA PHE A 3 -20.13 12.80 6.58
C PHE A 3 -20.70 13.08 7.98
N HIS A 4 -19.83 13.18 8.97
CA HIS A 4 -20.22 13.65 10.28
C HIS A 4 -20.16 15.17 10.32
N ARG A 5 -21.28 15.78 10.68
CA ARG A 5 -21.34 17.23 10.88
C ARG A 5 -20.93 17.53 12.32
N GLN A 6 -19.98 18.44 12.46
CA GLN A 6 -19.66 18.97 13.77
C GLN A 6 -20.80 19.84 14.28
N LYS A 7 -21.33 19.53 15.45
CA LYS A 7 -22.34 20.31 16.13
C LYS A 7 -21.81 20.77 17.48
N ILE A 8 -21.92 22.08 17.73
CA ILE A 8 -21.49 22.69 18.98
C ILE A 8 -22.75 22.92 19.82
N ASP A 9 -22.83 22.25 20.98
CA ASP A 9 -23.91 22.37 21.93
C ASP A 9 -23.38 22.72 23.31
N LYS A 10 -24.23 23.24 24.18
CA LYS A 10 -23.92 23.43 25.62
C LYS A 10 -24.35 22.21 26.40
N ASP A 11 -23.48 21.75 27.33
CA ASP A 11 -23.86 20.74 28.31
C ASP A 11 -24.78 21.36 29.38
N ARG A 12 -25.30 20.49 30.30
CA ARG A 12 -26.15 20.94 31.43
C ARG A 12 -25.45 21.94 32.38
N ARG A 13 -24.13 22.06 32.28
CA ARG A 13 -23.30 22.99 33.06
C ARG A 13 -22.87 24.23 32.26
N GLY A 14 -23.43 24.41 31.06
CA GLY A 14 -23.18 25.57 30.21
C GLY A 14 -21.86 25.52 29.42
N ARG A 15 -21.10 24.41 29.44
CA ARG A 15 -19.86 24.26 28.70
C ARG A 15 -20.16 23.92 27.23
N TRP A 16 -19.42 24.53 26.33
CA TRP A 16 -19.51 24.21 24.92
C TRP A 16 -18.89 22.84 24.63
N LEU A 17 -19.64 21.98 23.97
CA LEU A 17 -19.22 20.65 23.54
C LEU A 17 -19.35 20.55 22.04
N ALA A 18 -18.26 20.19 21.39
CA ALA A 18 -18.28 19.81 19.99
C ALA A 18 -18.55 18.32 19.83
N ASN A 19 -19.43 17.97 18.91
CA ASN A 19 -19.79 16.57 18.66
C ASN A 19 -19.84 16.32 17.17
N TYR A 20 -19.49 15.09 16.78
CA TYR A 20 -19.81 14.55 15.48
C TYR A 20 -21.18 13.88 15.50
N GLU A 21 -22.04 14.22 14.56
CA GLU A 21 -23.35 13.60 14.35
C GLU A 21 -23.45 13.04 12.93
N CYS A 22 -24.11 11.90 12.80
CA CYS A 22 -24.33 11.31 11.48
C CYS A 22 -25.26 12.18 10.64
N SER A 23 -24.78 12.73 9.54
CA SER A 23 -25.57 13.58 8.64
C SER A 23 -26.68 12.80 7.92
N ALA A 24 -26.50 11.50 7.72
CA ALA A 24 -27.54 10.65 7.14
C ALA A 24 -28.74 10.49 8.08
N TYR A 25 -28.49 10.44 9.40
CA TYR A 25 -29.56 10.39 10.40
C TYR A 25 -30.24 11.76 10.60
N THR A 26 -29.45 12.84 10.65
CA THR A 26 -30.00 14.19 10.93
C THR A 26 -30.62 14.86 9.72
N GLY A 27 -30.23 14.48 8.50
CA GLY A 27 -30.64 15.14 7.26
C GLY A 27 -31.80 14.52 6.50
N ARG A 28 -32.11 13.24 6.72
CA ARG A 28 -33.18 12.52 6.03
C ARG A 28 -33.83 11.49 6.94
N ARG A 29 -35.15 11.61 7.13
CA ARG A 29 -35.93 10.65 7.94
C ARG A 29 -36.09 9.25 7.32
N ASP A 30 -35.50 9.00 6.18
CA ASP A 30 -35.66 7.76 5.42
C ASP A 30 -34.37 6.94 5.40
N VAL A 31 -33.77 6.70 6.57
CA VAL A 31 -32.45 6.10 6.59
C VAL A 31 -32.32 4.88 7.48
N ARG A 32 -31.69 3.89 6.90
CA ARG A 32 -31.15 2.69 7.54
C ARG A 32 -29.96 2.97 8.49
N CYS A 33 -29.85 4.18 9.02
CA CYS A 33 -28.78 4.60 9.92
C CYS A 33 -29.34 4.91 11.30
N THR A 34 -28.74 4.37 12.32
CA THR A 34 -29.12 4.64 13.70
C THR A 34 -28.54 5.96 14.19
N ALA A 35 -29.17 6.57 15.20
CA ALA A 35 -28.68 7.79 15.82
C ALA A 35 -27.36 7.53 16.55
N HIS A 36 -26.25 7.99 15.99
CA HIS A 36 -24.99 7.95 16.70
C HIS A 36 -24.33 9.33 16.75
N ARG A 37 -23.83 9.62 17.92
CA ARG A 37 -23.19 10.88 18.27
C ARG A 37 -21.96 10.57 19.10
N THR A 38 -20.84 11.21 18.78
CA THR A 38 -19.57 11.02 19.45
C THR A 38 -18.94 12.38 19.76
N ARG A 39 -18.35 12.52 20.95
CA ARG A 39 -17.66 13.75 21.34
C ARG A 39 -16.42 13.95 20.48
N PHE A 40 -16.20 15.21 20.09
CA PHE A 40 -15.04 15.61 19.29
C PHE A 40 -13.73 15.23 19.99
N GLU A 41 -13.61 15.56 21.28
CA GLU A 41 -12.41 15.32 22.08
C GLU A 41 -12.04 13.81 22.13
N LEU A 42 -13.04 12.94 22.19
CA LEU A 42 -12.80 11.49 22.20
C LEU A 42 -12.26 10.98 20.87
N VAL A 43 -12.74 11.53 19.77
CA VAL A 43 -12.23 11.17 18.43
C VAL A 43 -10.83 11.71 18.26
N GLU A 44 -10.59 12.96 18.64
CA GLU A 44 -9.28 13.63 18.56
C GLU A 44 -8.23 12.85 19.39
N GLU A 45 -8.54 12.48 20.63
CA GLU A 45 -7.65 11.69 21.48
C GLU A 45 -7.28 10.34 20.84
N LYS A 46 -8.28 9.63 20.30
CA LYS A 46 -8.04 8.35 19.64
C LYS A 46 -7.18 8.50 18.36
N VAL A 47 -7.45 9.53 17.58
CA VAL A 47 -6.69 9.81 16.36
C VAL A 47 -5.24 10.17 16.71
N LEU A 48 -5.05 11.04 17.70
CA LEU A 48 -3.72 11.44 18.15
C LEU A 48 -2.91 10.25 18.67
N ARG A 49 -3.53 9.41 19.51
CA ARG A 49 -2.89 8.21 20.03
C ARG A 49 -2.51 7.22 18.93
N ALA A 50 -3.41 6.97 17.98
CA ALA A 50 -3.12 6.09 16.84
C ALA A 50 -2.00 6.64 15.98
N LEU A 51 -1.97 7.95 15.75
CA LEU A 51 -0.90 8.63 15.01
C LEU A 51 0.45 8.48 15.71
N GLN A 52 0.50 8.70 17.02
CA GLN A 52 1.72 8.52 17.83
C GLN A 52 2.26 7.10 17.73
N LEU A 53 1.39 6.09 17.76
CA LEU A 53 1.78 4.68 17.58
C LEU A 53 2.35 4.43 16.18
N HIS A 54 1.75 4.99 15.13
CA HIS A 54 2.27 4.86 13.77
C HIS A 54 3.62 5.55 13.56
N ILE A 55 3.83 6.70 14.20
CA ILE A 55 5.12 7.41 14.16
C ILE A 55 6.19 6.58 14.88
N GLN A 56 5.88 6.05 16.06
CA GLN A 56 6.81 5.18 16.78
C GLN A 56 7.16 3.93 15.97
N ALA A 57 6.15 3.27 15.39
CA ALA A 57 6.36 2.12 14.51
C ALA A 57 7.23 2.46 13.28
N ALA A 58 7.06 3.66 12.70
CA ALA A 58 7.89 4.11 11.58
C ALA A 58 9.37 4.25 11.95
N LEU A 59 9.66 4.78 13.14
CA LEU A 59 11.04 4.89 13.66
C LEU A 59 11.64 3.52 13.92
N ASP A 60 10.90 2.61 14.53
CA ASP A 60 11.35 1.26 14.81
C ASP A 60 11.61 0.47 13.52
N TYR A 61 10.74 0.60 12.52
CA TYR A 61 10.90 -0.05 11.22
C TYR A 61 12.06 0.55 10.41
N GLU A 62 12.31 1.85 10.50
CA GLU A 62 13.50 2.46 9.88
C GLU A 62 14.79 1.84 10.42
N LEU A 63 14.90 1.69 11.73
CA LEU A 63 16.05 1.04 12.38
C LEU A 63 16.19 -0.43 11.97
N LEU A 64 15.07 -1.16 11.88
CA LEU A 64 15.06 -2.56 11.45
C LEU A 64 15.48 -2.69 9.98
N ILE A 65 14.93 -1.86 9.08
CA ILE A 65 15.30 -1.85 7.67
C ILE A 65 16.77 -1.51 7.49
N SER A 66 17.30 -0.55 8.24
CA SER A 66 18.72 -0.20 8.20
C SER A 66 19.61 -1.39 8.56
N LYS A 67 19.30 -2.09 9.66
CA LYS A 67 20.04 -3.29 10.08
C LYS A 67 19.91 -4.43 9.08
N LEU A 68 18.72 -4.61 8.49
CA LEU A 68 18.47 -5.66 7.49
C LEU A 68 19.21 -5.39 6.18
N ASN A 69 19.31 -4.14 5.73
CA ASN A 69 20.06 -3.77 4.51
C ASN A 69 21.56 -4.09 4.63
N GLU A 70 22.08 -4.18 5.84
CA GLU A 70 23.45 -4.65 6.11
C GLU A 70 23.53 -6.17 6.13
N SER A 71 22.40 -6.88 6.21
CA SER A 71 22.33 -8.32 6.35
C SER A 71 22.55 -9.07 5.04
N ASN A 72 22.98 -10.33 5.15
CA ASN A 72 23.06 -11.21 3.99
C ASN A 72 21.67 -11.62 3.46
N ALA A 73 20.63 -11.61 4.30
CA ALA A 73 19.28 -12.01 3.92
C ALA A 73 18.65 -11.04 2.89
N ASP A 74 18.72 -9.73 3.13
CA ASP A 74 18.26 -8.73 2.17
C ASP A 74 19.00 -8.82 0.83
N ARG A 75 20.34 -8.93 0.88
CA ARG A 75 21.17 -9.09 -0.32
C ARG A 75 20.77 -10.33 -1.13
N GLN A 76 20.46 -11.43 -0.45
CA GLN A 76 20.04 -12.67 -1.11
C GLN A 76 18.70 -12.49 -1.82
N ILE A 77 17.70 -11.88 -1.17
CA ILE A 77 16.37 -11.61 -1.78
C ILE A 77 16.51 -10.70 -2.99
N ARG A 78 17.25 -9.58 -2.89
CA ARG A 78 17.50 -8.68 -4.03
C ARG A 78 18.12 -9.43 -5.20
N LYS A 79 19.15 -10.23 -4.93
CA LYS A 79 19.83 -11.05 -5.94
C LYS A 79 18.89 -12.05 -6.61
N GLU A 80 18.00 -12.68 -5.87
CA GLU A 80 17.01 -13.62 -6.40
C GLU A 80 15.97 -12.95 -7.28
N LEU A 81 15.49 -11.76 -6.87
CA LEU A 81 14.57 -10.95 -7.67
C LEU A 81 15.24 -10.51 -8.99
N ASP A 82 16.48 -10.02 -8.92
CA ASP A 82 17.22 -9.60 -10.11
C ASP A 82 17.49 -10.79 -11.06
N LYS A 83 17.88 -11.95 -10.54
CA LYS A 83 18.05 -13.17 -11.34
C LYS A 83 16.75 -13.59 -12.01
N SER A 84 15.63 -13.47 -11.31
CA SER A 84 14.30 -13.81 -11.86
C SER A 84 13.92 -12.91 -13.03
N VAL A 85 14.11 -11.61 -12.90
CA VAL A 85 13.90 -10.62 -13.97
C VAL A 85 14.84 -10.92 -15.16
N GLN A 86 16.13 -11.13 -14.90
CA GLN A 86 17.12 -11.44 -15.93
C GLN A 86 16.79 -12.73 -16.69
N SER A 87 16.37 -13.79 -15.98
CA SER A 87 15.96 -15.06 -16.59
C SER A 87 14.82 -14.90 -17.58
N VAL A 88 13.78 -14.16 -17.22
CA VAL A 88 12.65 -13.91 -18.13
C VAL A 88 13.06 -13.01 -19.30
N THR A 89 13.89 -12.00 -19.07
CA THR A 89 14.42 -11.14 -20.13
C THR A 89 15.22 -11.95 -21.17
N LEU A 90 16.03 -12.91 -20.73
CA LEU A 90 16.75 -13.80 -21.65
C LEU A 90 15.81 -14.70 -22.46
N LYS A 91 14.76 -15.23 -21.83
CA LYS A 91 13.73 -16.00 -22.52
C LYS A 91 12.99 -15.17 -23.58
N LEU A 92 12.65 -13.91 -23.28
CA LEU A 92 12.05 -12.99 -24.23
C LEU A 92 12.96 -12.74 -25.45
N ARG A 93 14.24 -12.51 -25.21
CA ARG A 93 15.23 -12.37 -26.32
C ARG A 93 15.27 -13.61 -27.19
N ALA A 94 15.30 -14.80 -26.58
CA ALA A 94 15.30 -16.05 -27.33
C ALA A 94 14.03 -16.25 -28.17
N VAL A 95 12.85 -15.88 -27.64
CA VAL A 95 11.59 -15.91 -28.40
C VAL A 95 11.62 -14.90 -29.54
N SER A 96 12.08 -13.68 -29.28
CA SER A 96 12.23 -12.64 -30.32
C SER A 96 13.12 -13.11 -31.48
N GLN A 97 14.28 -13.71 -31.17
CA GLN A 97 15.18 -14.26 -32.20
C GLN A 97 14.53 -15.38 -33.02
N LYS A 98 13.73 -16.25 -32.37
CA LYS A 98 12.99 -17.30 -33.09
C LYS A 98 11.90 -16.73 -33.99
N ARG A 99 11.22 -15.68 -33.54
CA ARG A 99 10.22 -14.97 -34.37
C ARG A 99 10.87 -14.34 -35.63
N THR A 100 12.06 -13.77 -35.50
CA THR A 100 12.80 -13.24 -36.62
C THR A 100 13.15 -14.34 -37.61
N ARG A 101 13.70 -15.47 -37.13
CA ARG A 101 14.01 -16.61 -38.00
C ARG A 101 12.77 -17.20 -38.68
N LEU A 102 11.68 -17.33 -37.96
CA LEU A 102 10.41 -17.79 -38.52
C LEU A 102 9.94 -16.93 -39.69
N TYR A 103 10.11 -15.60 -39.58
CA TYR A 103 9.79 -14.68 -40.64
C TYR A 103 10.76 -14.83 -41.84
N GLU A 104 12.06 -15.02 -41.59
CA GLU A 104 13.07 -15.27 -42.62
C GLU A 104 12.75 -16.57 -43.38
N ASP A 105 12.52 -17.67 -42.66
CA ASP A 105 12.16 -18.99 -43.25
C ASP A 105 10.87 -18.91 -44.12
N TYR A 106 9.90 -18.11 -43.68
CA TYR A 106 8.68 -17.88 -44.45
C TYR A 106 8.93 -17.02 -45.69
N ALA A 107 9.72 -15.96 -45.58
CA ALA A 107 10.09 -15.09 -46.70
C ALA A 107 10.90 -15.83 -47.76
N ASP A 108 11.72 -16.79 -47.35
CA ASP A 108 12.51 -17.65 -48.21
C ASP A 108 11.70 -18.81 -48.85
N GLY A 109 10.40 -18.91 -48.55
CA GLY A 109 9.51 -19.94 -49.06
C GLY A 109 9.73 -21.34 -48.50
N ILE A 110 10.42 -21.45 -47.37
CA ILE A 110 10.68 -22.70 -46.65
C ILE A 110 9.40 -23.18 -45.92
N LEU A 111 8.58 -22.23 -45.45
CA LEU A 111 7.33 -22.49 -44.73
C LEU A 111 6.11 -22.12 -45.58
N SER A 112 5.07 -22.93 -45.50
CA SER A 112 3.75 -22.58 -46.00
C SER A 112 3.05 -21.53 -45.16
N ASP A 113 2.02 -20.87 -45.72
CA ASP A 113 1.21 -19.89 -45.02
C ASP A 113 0.60 -20.47 -43.74
N GLU A 114 0.13 -21.71 -43.76
CA GLU A 114 -0.49 -22.39 -42.62
C GLU A 114 0.54 -22.68 -41.51
N GLU A 115 1.72 -23.21 -41.89
CA GLU A 115 2.79 -23.49 -40.93
C GLU A 115 3.31 -22.20 -40.27
N TYR A 116 3.49 -21.15 -41.07
CA TYR A 116 3.88 -19.85 -40.58
C TYR A 116 2.84 -19.27 -39.62
N ALA A 117 1.56 -19.28 -39.98
CA ALA A 117 0.48 -18.76 -39.14
C ALA A 117 0.39 -19.49 -37.80
N TYR A 118 0.47 -20.83 -37.82
CA TYR A 118 0.45 -21.66 -36.61
C TYR A 118 1.65 -21.36 -35.70
N ALA A 119 2.86 -21.38 -36.26
CA ALA A 119 4.08 -21.13 -35.47
C ALA A 119 4.11 -19.69 -34.94
N LYS A 120 3.67 -18.70 -35.73
CA LYS A 120 3.56 -17.30 -35.33
C LYS A 120 2.64 -17.13 -34.14
N SER A 121 1.43 -17.72 -34.17
CA SER A 121 0.47 -17.65 -33.07
C SER A 121 1.09 -18.20 -31.79
N SER A 122 1.73 -19.37 -31.85
CA SER A 122 2.39 -19.99 -30.69
C SER A 122 3.51 -19.12 -30.09
N PHE A 123 4.31 -18.46 -30.95
CA PHE A 123 5.36 -17.55 -30.47
C PHE A 123 4.76 -16.25 -29.91
N ASP A 124 3.68 -15.73 -30.49
CA ASP A 124 3.00 -14.51 -30.01
C ASP A 124 2.41 -14.76 -28.61
N GLU A 125 1.70 -15.87 -28.40
CA GLU A 125 1.18 -16.26 -27.08
C GLU A 125 2.29 -16.38 -26.01
N ARG A 126 3.39 -17.03 -26.40
CA ARG A 126 4.52 -17.23 -25.50
C ARG A 126 5.21 -15.89 -25.16
N TRP A 127 5.34 -15.02 -26.14
CA TRP A 127 5.91 -13.68 -25.98
C TRP A 127 5.07 -12.82 -25.02
N GLU A 128 3.74 -12.82 -25.21
CA GLU A 128 2.81 -12.10 -24.34
C GLU A 128 2.85 -12.64 -22.90
N ALA A 129 2.86 -13.96 -22.72
CA ALA A 129 2.95 -14.57 -21.41
C ALA A 129 4.26 -14.20 -20.68
N LEU A 130 5.38 -14.18 -21.41
CA LEU A 130 6.68 -13.77 -20.86
C LEU A 130 6.72 -12.27 -20.53
N ASN A 131 6.10 -11.41 -21.33
CA ASN A 131 6.01 -9.98 -21.02
C ASN A 131 5.20 -9.73 -19.76
N ARG A 132 4.00 -10.31 -19.65
CA ARG A 132 3.22 -10.22 -18.40
C ARG A 132 4.04 -10.67 -17.20
N ARG A 133 4.79 -11.77 -17.34
CA ARG A 133 5.65 -12.27 -16.26
C ARG A 133 6.80 -11.34 -15.93
N LEU A 134 7.37 -10.68 -16.92
CA LEU A 134 8.43 -9.67 -16.73
C LEU A 134 7.90 -8.46 -15.97
N ASP A 135 6.71 -7.98 -16.35
CA ASP A 135 6.07 -6.85 -15.69
C ASP A 135 5.77 -7.15 -14.21
N GLU A 136 5.20 -8.34 -13.92
CA GLU A 136 4.94 -8.79 -12.54
C GLU A 136 6.23 -8.85 -11.70
N LEU A 137 7.29 -9.46 -12.24
CA LEU A 137 8.56 -9.60 -11.53
C LEU A 137 9.26 -8.25 -11.32
N THR A 138 9.19 -7.39 -12.33
CA THR A 138 9.76 -6.04 -12.25
C THR A 138 9.01 -5.18 -11.23
N ALA A 139 7.69 -5.24 -11.24
CA ALA A 139 6.85 -4.56 -10.24
C ALA A 139 7.18 -5.06 -8.83
N ARG A 140 7.25 -6.39 -8.63
CA ARG A 140 7.60 -6.98 -7.32
C ARG A 140 8.99 -6.56 -6.86
N ARG A 141 10.00 -6.57 -7.75
CA ARG A 141 11.36 -6.12 -7.44
C ARG A 141 11.38 -4.65 -7.02
N ASN A 142 10.74 -3.79 -7.81
CA ASN A 142 10.70 -2.36 -7.53
C ASN A 142 9.97 -2.07 -6.22
N GLN A 143 8.86 -2.73 -5.97
CA GLN A 143 8.10 -2.64 -4.74
C GLN A 143 8.93 -3.06 -3.51
N TYR A 144 9.64 -4.20 -3.60
CA TYR A 144 10.54 -4.63 -2.53
C TYR A 144 11.63 -3.59 -2.26
N CYS A 145 12.30 -3.12 -3.32
CA CYS A 145 13.37 -2.14 -3.19
C CYS A 145 12.88 -0.81 -2.60
N GLU A 146 11.71 -0.32 -2.99
CA GLU A 146 11.11 0.90 -2.43
C GLU A 146 10.72 0.72 -0.96
N THR A 147 10.07 -0.41 -0.64
CA THR A 147 9.59 -0.69 0.72
C THR A 147 10.73 -0.91 1.70
N MET A 148 11.78 -1.64 1.27
CA MET A 148 12.94 -1.98 2.09
C MET A 148 14.11 -1.02 1.88
N SER A 149 13.82 0.25 1.66
CA SER A 149 14.82 1.31 1.49
C SER A 149 14.60 2.45 2.47
N GLY A 150 15.59 3.32 2.63
CA GLY A 150 15.44 4.60 3.33
C GLY A 150 14.44 5.56 2.66
N GLU A 151 13.99 5.24 1.45
CA GLU A 151 12.99 5.98 0.66
C GLU A 151 11.54 5.51 0.89
N ASN A 152 11.31 4.63 1.87
CA ASN A 152 9.97 4.14 2.21
C ASN A 152 9.03 5.32 2.48
N ARG A 153 7.99 5.46 1.64
CA ARG A 153 7.10 6.63 1.67
C ARG A 153 6.32 6.73 2.97
N TRP A 154 5.88 5.61 3.54
CA TRP A 154 5.18 5.60 4.81
C TRP A 154 6.08 6.09 5.95
N ILE A 155 7.32 5.59 6.04
CA ILE A 155 8.30 6.02 7.06
C ILE A 155 8.57 7.52 6.93
N ARG A 156 8.88 7.99 5.72
CA ARG A 156 9.12 9.43 5.47
C ARG A 156 7.93 10.29 5.86
N GLN A 157 6.71 9.85 5.52
CA GLN A 157 5.50 10.60 5.85
C GLN A 157 5.28 10.65 7.36
N MET A 158 5.43 9.54 8.06
CA MET A 158 5.27 9.52 9.52
C MET A 158 6.34 10.37 10.22
N LYS A 159 7.57 10.36 9.74
CA LYS A 159 8.66 11.21 10.28
C LYS A 159 8.46 12.69 10.00
N SER A 160 7.76 13.05 8.92
CA SER A 160 7.48 14.45 8.61
C SER A 160 6.38 15.06 9.48
N VAL A 161 5.64 14.22 10.20
CA VAL A 161 4.59 14.66 11.12
C VAL A 161 5.25 15.01 12.46
N GLU A 162 5.28 16.28 12.82
CA GLU A 162 5.69 16.70 14.15
C GLU A 162 4.69 16.22 15.19
N VAL A 163 5.18 15.48 16.18
CA VAL A 163 4.34 15.02 17.30
C VAL A 163 4.05 16.23 18.19
N THR A 164 2.82 16.71 18.11
CA THR A 164 2.31 17.75 19.03
C THR A 164 1.26 17.11 19.94
N ASP A 165 1.04 17.73 21.10
CA ASP A 165 -0.02 17.30 22.03
C ASP A 165 -1.43 17.61 21.49
N THR A 166 -1.52 18.28 20.35
CA THR A 166 -2.78 18.69 19.71
C THR A 166 -2.82 18.30 18.25
N LEU A 167 -3.99 17.83 17.82
CA LEU A 167 -4.24 17.48 16.43
C LEU A 167 -4.52 18.74 15.62
N THR A 168 -3.64 19.06 14.68
CA THR A 168 -3.83 20.18 13.75
C THR A 168 -4.39 19.71 12.41
N GLN A 169 -5.06 20.60 11.67
CA GLN A 169 -5.56 20.27 10.32
C GLN A 169 -4.41 19.81 9.41
N ALA A 170 -3.24 20.43 9.47
CA ALA A 170 -2.08 20.06 8.68
C ALA A 170 -1.62 18.62 8.95
N ILE A 171 -1.64 18.18 10.22
CA ILE A 171 -1.31 16.81 10.61
C ILE A 171 -2.34 15.82 10.05
N VAL A 172 -3.63 16.14 10.19
CA VAL A 172 -4.72 15.31 9.64
C VAL A 172 -4.57 15.16 8.13
N ASP A 173 -4.41 16.28 7.43
CA ASP A 173 -4.28 16.29 5.97
C ASP A 173 -3.01 15.57 5.49
N ALA A 174 -1.95 15.57 6.27
CA ALA A 174 -0.71 14.87 5.93
C ALA A 174 -0.80 13.36 6.13
N ALA A 175 -1.40 12.88 7.23
CA ALA A 175 -1.29 11.50 7.67
C ALA A 175 -2.56 10.66 7.49
N ILE A 176 -3.74 11.27 7.51
CA ILE A 176 -5.02 10.56 7.58
C ILE A 176 -5.76 10.67 6.24
N GLU A 177 -6.24 9.54 5.77
CA GLU A 177 -7.10 9.48 4.60
C GLU A 177 -8.57 9.64 5.00
N THR A 178 -9.01 8.86 5.98
CA THR A 178 -10.41 8.86 6.45
C THR A 178 -10.49 8.37 7.89
N VAL A 179 -11.45 8.90 8.63
CA VAL A 179 -11.85 8.40 9.95
C VAL A 179 -13.30 7.94 9.89
N TYR A 180 -13.54 6.68 10.22
CA TYR A 180 -14.90 6.12 10.33
C TYR A 180 -15.31 6.06 11.79
N ILE A 181 -16.53 6.50 12.07
CA ILE A 181 -17.16 6.37 13.39
C ILE A 181 -18.32 5.40 13.23
N HIS A 182 -18.20 4.24 13.89
CA HIS A 182 -19.19 3.18 13.83
C HIS A 182 -20.33 3.40 14.85
N GLU A 183 -21.44 2.70 14.65
CA GLU A 183 -22.62 2.78 15.54
C GLU A 183 -22.29 2.43 17.00
N ASN A 184 -21.40 1.48 17.24
CA ASN A 184 -20.89 1.09 18.55
C ASN A 184 -19.89 2.10 19.13
N LYS A 185 -19.71 3.28 18.52
CA LYS A 185 -18.72 4.32 18.89
C LYS A 185 -17.26 3.90 18.70
N ALA A 186 -17.00 2.79 18.01
CA ALA A 186 -15.65 2.48 17.57
C ALA A 186 -15.21 3.51 16.53
N VAL A 187 -13.94 3.92 16.62
CA VAL A 187 -13.30 4.83 15.67
C VAL A 187 -12.29 4.01 14.89
N GLU A 188 -12.48 3.93 13.59
CA GLU A 188 -11.55 3.32 12.65
C GLU A 188 -10.83 4.43 11.88
N ILE A 189 -9.51 4.37 11.85
CA ILE A 189 -8.67 5.40 11.25
C ILE A 189 -7.92 4.76 10.09
N VAL A 190 -8.12 5.31 8.89
CA VAL A 190 -7.39 4.91 7.70
C VAL A 190 -6.28 5.94 7.46
N PHE A 191 -5.06 5.50 7.59
CA PHE A 191 -3.88 6.33 7.34
C PHE A 191 -3.53 6.32 5.85
N LYS A 192 -2.99 7.43 5.37
CA LYS A 192 -2.34 7.48 4.06
C LYS A 192 -1.16 6.51 4.03
N TYR A 193 -0.93 5.88 2.87
CA TYR A 193 0.14 4.87 2.70
C TYR A 193 -0.02 3.61 3.57
N HIS A 194 -1.26 3.30 3.99
CA HIS A 194 -1.57 2.08 4.76
C HIS A 194 -1.08 0.81 4.03
N ASP A 195 -1.22 0.75 2.70
CA ASP A 195 -0.76 -0.37 1.90
C ASP A 195 0.76 -0.58 2.00
N ILE A 196 1.53 0.52 2.00
CA ILE A 196 2.99 0.46 2.15
C ILE A 196 3.37 0.00 3.56
N PHE A 197 2.66 0.45 4.58
CA PHE A 197 2.82 -0.04 5.95
C PHE A 197 2.63 -1.56 6.02
N ARG A 198 1.51 -2.08 5.50
CA ARG A 198 1.21 -3.53 5.46
C ARG A 198 2.25 -4.33 4.68
N GLN A 199 2.76 -3.78 3.60
CA GLN A 199 3.83 -4.41 2.82
C GLN A 199 5.15 -4.45 3.61
N THR A 200 5.49 -3.37 4.29
CA THR A 200 6.69 -3.30 5.14
C THR A 200 6.62 -4.36 6.24
N GLU A 201 5.51 -4.44 6.95
CA GLU A 201 5.22 -5.46 7.97
C GLU A 201 5.42 -6.89 7.43
N ARG A 202 4.82 -7.15 6.27
CA ARG A 202 4.92 -8.46 5.60
C ARG A 202 6.37 -8.83 5.28
N TYR A 203 7.14 -7.93 4.67
CA TYR A 203 8.53 -8.21 4.31
C TYR A 203 9.42 -8.39 5.54
N LEU A 204 9.22 -7.61 6.59
CA LEU A 204 9.94 -7.78 7.86
C LEU A 204 9.61 -9.13 8.50
N SER A 205 8.36 -9.56 8.46
CA SER A 205 7.91 -10.86 8.94
C SER A 205 8.52 -12.02 8.12
N GLU A 206 8.56 -11.92 6.80
CA GLU A 206 9.20 -12.89 5.90
C GLU A 206 10.73 -13.02 6.18
N LEU A 207 11.36 -11.96 6.63
CA LEU A 207 12.78 -11.94 7.04
C LEU A 207 13.01 -12.46 8.46
N GLY A 208 11.97 -12.91 9.15
CA GLY A 208 12.07 -13.49 10.50
C GLY A 208 12.21 -12.45 11.62
N VAL A 209 11.98 -11.18 11.34
CA VAL A 209 11.89 -10.13 12.34
C VAL A 209 10.50 -10.21 12.97
N LYS A 210 10.39 -10.88 14.12
CA LYS A 210 9.16 -10.86 14.90
C LYS A 210 9.02 -9.50 15.58
N GLU A 211 7.80 -8.95 15.53
CA GLU A 211 7.44 -7.78 16.33
C GLU A 211 7.80 -8.03 17.80
N SER A 212 8.71 -7.23 18.34
CA SER A 212 8.89 -7.13 19.77
C SER A 212 7.83 -6.18 20.31
N GLY A 213 6.66 -6.73 20.65
CA GLY A 213 5.77 -6.12 21.62
C GLY A 213 4.63 -5.26 21.06
N THR A 214 3.48 -5.87 21.00
CA THR A 214 2.23 -5.24 21.47
C THR A 214 1.49 -6.30 22.28
N GLU A 215 1.75 -6.34 23.59
CA GLU A 215 0.76 -6.75 24.56
C GLU A 215 -0.11 -5.55 24.95
#